data_dd1eb46df9d8555be223680502f8dccd
#
_entry.id   dd1eb46df9d8555be223680502f8dccd
#
_cell.length_a   1.000
_cell.length_b   1.000
_cell.length_c   1.000
_cell.angle_alpha   90.00
_cell.angle_beta   90.00
_cell.angle_gamma   90.00
#
_symmetry.space_group_name_H-M   'P 1'
#
loop_
_entity.id
_entity.type
_entity.pdbx_description
1 polymer ?
#
loop_
_entity_poly.entity_id
_entity_poly.type
_entity_poly.pdbx_seq_one_letter_code
_entity_poly.pdbx_strand_id
1 'polypeptide(L)'
;NRKYNSKGNRGFITTQSIKKLKGFLKEWCLDSKDWRLKGSMQKYDISELDEEKDREKIFYKERWINENGLEQHLIVSYSIKYRDYLRYVRSGQINRAQNLISNNPKEIDHNRQTDFKRFVKKNSVTPEGELAEQSFLELNEDVIRKEEQYDGFYAVCTNLEDDASAIIEVNKQRWQ
;
A
#
# COMPACT_ATOMS: atom_id res chain seq x y z
N ASN A 1 0.52 5.37 20.70
CA ASN A 1 1.97 5.12 20.73
C ASN A 1 2.80 6.29 20.17
N ARG A 2 2.44 6.90 19.01
CA ARG A 2 3.14 8.08 18.46
C ARG A 2 3.15 9.27 19.42
N LYS A 3 1.99 9.64 19.98
CA LYS A 3 1.87 10.73 20.97
C LYS A 3 2.72 10.52 22.22
N TYR A 4 2.92 9.27 22.65
CA TYR A 4 3.80 8.95 23.77
C TYR A 4 5.27 9.16 23.39
N ASN A 5 5.67 8.67 22.23
CA ASN A 5 7.05 8.76 21.76
C ASN A 5 7.45 10.16 21.26
N SER A 6 6.48 11.03 20.94
CA SER A 6 6.75 12.44 20.60
C SER A 6 7.05 13.34 21.78
N LYS A 7 6.93 12.83 23.03
CA LYS A 7 7.23 13.59 24.24
C LYS A 7 8.69 13.41 24.67
N GLY A 8 9.36 14.52 24.96
CA GLY A 8 10.77 14.53 25.35
C GLY A 8 11.72 14.24 24.18
N ASN A 9 12.93 13.78 24.48
CA ASN A 9 13.99 13.52 23.49
C ASN A 9 13.86 12.15 22.80
N ARG A 10 12.64 11.69 22.50
CA ARG A 10 12.42 10.38 21.88
C ARG A 10 12.10 10.56 20.40
N GLY A 11 12.88 9.86 19.56
CA GLY A 11 12.57 9.70 18.15
C GLY A 11 11.69 8.48 17.89
N PHE A 12 10.88 8.52 16.85
CA PHE A 12 10.16 7.35 16.34
C PHE A 12 10.17 7.30 14.81
N ILE A 13 10.17 6.09 14.27
CA ILE A 13 9.84 5.82 12.88
C ILE A 13 8.76 4.74 12.89
N THR A 14 7.59 5.02 12.32
CA THR A 14 6.48 4.08 12.29
C THR A 14 5.90 3.97 10.90
N THR A 15 5.51 2.75 10.49
CA THR A 15 4.79 2.54 9.23
C THR A 15 3.48 3.32 9.22
N GLN A 16 3.22 4.01 8.13
CA GLN A 16 1.99 4.73 7.85
C GLN A 16 1.21 4.04 6.74
N SER A 17 -0.02 3.64 7.03
CA SER A 17 -0.90 3.14 5.97
C SER A 17 -1.40 4.29 5.10
N ILE A 18 -1.03 4.30 3.82
CA ILE A 18 -1.49 5.31 2.85
C ILE A 18 -3.03 5.25 2.72
N LYS A 19 -3.62 4.04 2.77
CA LYS A 19 -5.08 3.84 2.71
C LYS A 19 -5.83 4.59 3.80
N LYS A 20 -5.20 4.84 4.96
CA LYS A 20 -5.78 5.53 6.14
C LYS A 20 -5.53 7.03 6.17
N LEU A 21 -4.76 7.57 5.25
CA LEU A 21 -4.54 9.01 5.15
C LEU A 21 -5.80 9.74 4.68
N LYS A 22 -5.91 11.03 5.00
CA LYS A 22 -6.94 11.93 4.45
C LYS A 22 -6.86 11.98 2.93
N GLY A 23 -7.97 12.26 2.24
CA GLY A 23 -8.07 12.18 0.78
C GLY A 23 -6.93 12.89 0.05
N PHE A 24 -6.69 14.18 0.36
CA PHE A 24 -5.65 14.97 -0.28
C PHE A 24 -4.21 14.46 -0.03
N LEU A 25 -3.94 13.85 1.14
CA LEU A 25 -2.65 13.24 1.43
C LEU A 25 -2.49 11.92 0.67
N LYS A 26 -3.57 11.16 0.54
CA LYS A 26 -3.59 9.94 -0.24
C LYS A 26 -3.32 10.22 -1.72
N GLU A 27 -4.00 11.20 -2.30
CA GLU A 27 -3.79 11.66 -3.67
C GLU A 27 -2.35 12.12 -3.88
N TRP A 28 -1.81 12.92 -2.97
CA TRP A 28 -0.41 13.35 -3.02
C TRP A 28 0.57 12.16 -2.94
N CYS A 29 0.31 11.15 -2.11
CA CYS A 29 1.16 9.95 -2.03
C CYS A 29 1.19 9.18 -3.35
N LEU A 30 0.05 9.10 -4.05
CA LEU A 30 -0.13 8.30 -5.26
C LEU A 30 0.16 9.06 -6.55
N ASP A 31 0.32 10.39 -6.48
CA ASP A 31 0.69 11.20 -7.64
C ASP A 31 2.06 10.78 -8.18
N SER A 32 2.14 10.54 -9.49
CA SER A 32 3.35 10.04 -10.16
C SER A 32 4.50 11.05 -10.20
N LYS A 33 4.24 12.33 -10.00
CA LYS A 33 5.19 13.43 -10.22
C LYS A 33 5.97 13.81 -8.97
N ASP A 34 7.04 14.58 -9.18
CA ASP A 34 7.85 15.23 -8.13
C ASP A 34 8.59 14.27 -7.18
N TRP A 35 8.88 13.06 -7.64
CA TRP A 35 9.67 12.12 -6.86
C TRP A 35 11.15 12.46 -6.87
N ARG A 36 11.83 12.19 -5.77
CA ARG A 36 13.28 12.39 -5.59
C ARG A 36 13.99 11.06 -5.52
N LEU A 37 15.26 11.07 -5.91
CA LEU A 37 16.18 9.94 -5.75
C LEU A 37 17.38 10.42 -4.94
N LYS A 38 17.86 9.59 -4.00
CA LYS A 38 19.06 9.90 -3.20
C LYS A 38 20.24 10.23 -4.10
N GLY A 39 20.90 11.36 -3.83
CA GLY A 39 22.06 11.81 -4.59
C GLY A 39 21.73 12.47 -5.93
N SER A 40 20.45 12.71 -6.26
CA SER A 40 20.00 13.40 -7.46
C SER A 40 19.25 14.68 -7.11
N MET A 41 19.53 15.74 -7.85
CA MET A 41 18.78 17.00 -7.79
C MET A 41 17.54 16.98 -8.71
N GLN A 42 17.47 15.99 -9.60
CA GLN A 42 16.38 15.84 -10.56
C GLN A 42 15.11 15.35 -9.86
N LYS A 43 13.96 15.81 -10.36
CA LYS A 43 12.65 15.26 -10.04
C LYS A 43 12.26 14.22 -11.09
N TYR A 44 11.59 13.18 -10.64
CA TYR A 44 11.19 12.04 -11.45
C TYR A 44 9.67 11.91 -11.49
N ASP A 45 9.16 11.40 -12.59
CA ASP A 45 7.81 10.87 -12.71
C ASP A 45 7.89 9.33 -12.64
N ILE A 46 7.29 8.74 -11.62
CA ILE A 46 7.37 7.28 -11.43
C ILE A 46 6.57 6.49 -12.47
N SER A 47 5.72 7.14 -13.25
CA SER A 47 5.02 6.51 -14.38
C SER A 47 5.92 6.33 -15.62
N GLU A 48 7.05 7.03 -15.67
CA GLU A 48 8.01 7.03 -16.79
C GLU A 48 9.29 6.25 -16.47
N LEU A 49 9.33 5.52 -15.37
CA LEU A 49 10.51 4.77 -14.95
C LEU A 49 10.81 3.61 -15.90
N ASP A 50 12.10 3.37 -16.13
CA ASP A 50 12.60 2.22 -16.87
C ASP A 50 12.58 0.98 -15.98
N GLU A 51 11.88 -0.08 -16.40
CA GLU A 51 11.66 -1.30 -15.61
C GLU A 51 12.96 -2.02 -15.21
N GLU A 52 14.02 -1.93 -16.00
CA GLU A 52 15.31 -2.56 -15.73
C GLU A 52 16.27 -1.62 -15.01
N LYS A 53 16.49 -0.42 -15.55
CA LYS A 53 17.47 0.55 -15.04
C LYS A 53 17.09 1.13 -13.68
N ASP A 54 15.78 1.24 -13.40
CA ASP A 54 15.27 1.86 -12.18
C ASP A 54 14.80 0.83 -11.15
N ARG A 55 14.91 -0.47 -11.46
CA ARG A 55 14.39 -1.57 -10.63
C ARG A 55 14.87 -1.56 -9.18
N GLU A 56 16.16 -1.30 -8.97
CA GLU A 56 16.78 -1.30 -7.63
C GLU A 56 16.75 0.07 -6.94
N LYS A 57 16.25 1.10 -7.64
CA LYS A 57 16.17 2.46 -7.10
C LYS A 57 14.96 2.62 -6.19
N ILE A 58 15.12 3.49 -5.19
CA ILE A 58 14.03 3.90 -4.30
C ILE A 58 13.81 5.39 -4.50
N PHE A 59 12.65 5.71 -5.01
CA PHE A 59 12.19 7.09 -5.15
C PHE A 59 11.41 7.47 -3.91
N TYR A 60 11.43 8.75 -3.51
CA TYR A 60 10.71 9.21 -2.33
C TYR A 60 10.12 10.61 -2.50
N LYS A 61 9.09 10.87 -1.71
CA LYS A 61 8.52 12.19 -1.45
C LYS A 61 8.41 12.39 0.04
N GLU A 62 8.45 13.62 0.48
CA GLU A 62 8.36 13.96 1.88
C GLU A 62 7.55 15.24 2.11
N ARG A 63 6.89 15.31 3.25
CA ARG A 63 6.24 16.53 3.74
C ARG A 63 5.93 16.43 5.22
N TRP A 64 5.93 17.59 5.88
CA TRP A 64 5.40 17.68 7.25
C TRP A 64 3.88 17.71 7.23
N ILE A 65 3.29 16.96 8.14
CA ILE A 65 1.84 16.86 8.32
C ILE A 65 1.49 17.03 9.79
N ASN A 66 0.28 17.55 10.06
CA ASN A 66 -0.28 17.58 11.40
C ASN A 66 -1.52 16.68 11.45
N GLU A 67 -1.46 15.61 12.23
CA GLU A 67 -2.57 14.71 12.47
C GLU A 67 -2.91 14.65 13.95
N ASN A 68 -4.14 15.06 14.29
CA ASN A 68 -4.64 15.05 15.68
C ASN A 68 -3.74 15.83 16.67
N GLY A 69 -3.17 16.97 16.23
CA GLY A 69 -2.28 17.81 17.02
C GLY A 69 -0.88 17.24 17.21
N LEU A 70 -0.49 16.26 16.41
CA LEU A 70 0.87 15.72 16.33
C LEU A 70 1.49 16.09 14.99
N GLU A 71 2.53 16.92 15.03
CA GLU A 71 3.34 17.22 13.86
C GLU A 71 4.29 16.07 13.59
N GLN A 72 4.36 15.63 12.33
CA GLN A 72 5.15 14.49 11.90
C GLN A 72 5.62 14.66 10.46
N HIS A 73 6.77 14.12 10.19
CA HIS A 73 7.33 14.03 8.85
C HIS A 73 6.80 12.76 8.18
N LEU A 74 5.97 12.93 7.16
CA LEU A 74 5.48 11.85 6.30
C LEU A 74 6.45 11.65 5.16
N ILE A 75 7.04 10.47 5.06
CA ILE A 75 7.94 10.06 3.99
C ILE A 75 7.29 8.91 3.26
N VAL A 76 7.12 9.05 1.95
CA VAL A 76 6.58 8.01 1.07
C VAL A 76 7.67 7.58 0.12
N SER A 77 7.90 6.29 0.01
CA SER A 77 8.83 5.70 -0.95
C SER A 77 8.09 4.87 -2.00
N TYR A 78 8.67 4.79 -3.20
CA TYR A 78 8.23 3.94 -4.29
C TYR A 78 9.42 3.15 -4.84
N SER A 79 9.19 1.89 -5.18
CA SER A 79 10.18 1.02 -5.79
C SER A 79 9.51 0.00 -6.70
N ILE A 80 10.05 -0.18 -7.90
CA ILE A 80 9.63 -1.20 -8.87
C ILE A 80 9.74 -2.60 -8.25
N LYS A 81 10.85 -2.89 -7.58
CA LYS A 81 11.08 -4.17 -6.91
C LYS A 81 10.01 -4.49 -5.84
N TYR A 82 9.60 -3.49 -5.05
CA TYR A 82 8.55 -3.67 -4.05
C TYR A 82 7.17 -3.79 -4.70
N ARG A 83 6.90 -3.08 -5.79
CA ARG A 83 5.70 -3.23 -6.61
C ARG A 83 5.55 -4.68 -7.10
N ASP A 84 6.62 -5.21 -7.69
CA ASP A 84 6.61 -6.57 -8.24
C ASP A 84 6.44 -7.63 -7.16
N TYR A 85 7.06 -7.42 -5.99
CA TYR A 85 6.86 -8.28 -4.83
C TYR A 85 5.38 -8.29 -4.37
N LEU A 86 4.74 -7.13 -4.26
CA LEU A 86 3.33 -7.05 -3.85
C LEU A 86 2.41 -7.72 -4.88
N ARG A 87 2.69 -7.53 -6.18
CA ARG A 87 1.96 -8.20 -7.27
C ARG A 87 2.10 -9.73 -7.19
N TYR A 88 3.32 -10.22 -6.95
CA TYR A 88 3.57 -11.65 -6.76
C TYR A 88 2.80 -12.22 -5.57
N VAL A 89 2.85 -11.55 -4.41
CA VAL A 89 2.11 -11.98 -3.21
C VAL A 89 0.60 -11.99 -3.49
N ARG A 90 0.09 -10.94 -4.13
CA ARG A 90 -1.34 -10.84 -4.46
C ARG A 90 -1.77 -11.91 -5.46
N SER A 91 -0.98 -12.21 -6.49
CA SER A 91 -1.31 -13.27 -7.45
C SER A 91 -1.46 -14.63 -6.76
N GLY A 92 -0.58 -14.95 -5.82
CA GLY A 92 -0.71 -16.17 -5.02
C GLY A 92 -1.95 -16.20 -4.13
N GLN A 93 -2.42 -15.04 -3.65
CA GLN A 93 -3.67 -14.94 -2.90
C GLN A 93 -4.90 -15.04 -3.81
N ILE A 94 -4.86 -14.46 -5.01
CA ILE A 94 -5.93 -14.58 -6.01
C ILE A 94 -6.08 -16.03 -6.45
N ASN A 95 -4.99 -16.74 -6.70
CA ASN A 95 -5.04 -18.19 -7.05
C ASN A 95 -5.72 -19.01 -5.95
N ARG A 96 -5.44 -18.72 -4.67
CA ARG A 96 -6.13 -19.36 -3.54
C ARG A 96 -7.62 -19.01 -3.48
N ALA A 97 -7.99 -17.78 -3.81
CA ALA A 97 -9.37 -17.35 -3.90
C ALA A 97 -10.11 -18.08 -5.04
N GLN A 98 -9.49 -18.21 -6.21
CA GLN A 98 -10.04 -18.97 -7.34
C GLN A 98 -10.26 -20.44 -6.99
N ASN A 99 -9.30 -21.10 -6.33
CA ASN A 99 -9.45 -22.47 -5.86
C ASN A 99 -10.61 -22.61 -4.86
N LEU A 100 -10.78 -21.62 -3.96
CA LEU A 100 -11.91 -21.59 -3.04
C LEU A 100 -13.25 -21.49 -3.78
N ILE A 101 -13.34 -20.61 -4.77
CA ILE A 101 -14.52 -20.42 -5.61
C ILE A 101 -14.86 -21.72 -6.36
N SER A 102 -13.85 -22.40 -6.94
CA SER A 102 -14.04 -23.65 -7.67
C SER A 102 -14.58 -24.79 -6.80
N ASN A 103 -14.19 -24.79 -5.52
CA ASN A 103 -14.71 -25.77 -4.55
C ASN A 103 -16.11 -25.43 -4.03
N ASN A 104 -16.63 -24.24 -4.37
CA ASN A 104 -17.97 -23.74 -4.06
C ASN A 104 -18.46 -24.05 -2.61
N PRO A 105 -17.75 -23.57 -1.59
CA PRO A 105 -18.17 -23.79 -0.22
C PRO A 105 -19.49 -23.05 0.08
N LYS A 106 -20.36 -23.65 0.89
CA LYS A 106 -21.66 -23.06 1.26
C LYS A 106 -21.52 -21.75 2.04
N GLU A 107 -20.43 -21.64 2.82
CA GLU A 107 -20.14 -20.47 3.66
C GLU A 107 -18.68 -20.06 3.56
N ILE A 108 -18.44 -18.75 3.55
CA ILE A 108 -17.09 -18.16 3.61
C ILE A 108 -17.02 -17.28 4.84
N ASP A 109 -16.07 -17.58 5.70
CA ASP A 109 -15.76 -16.76 6.86
C ASP A 109 -14.68 -15.72 6.48
N HIS A 110 -15.02 -14.43 6.55
CA HIS A 110 -14.15 -13.28 6.21
C HIS A 110 -13.50 -12.67 7.46
N ASN A 111 -12.74 -13.44 8.22
CA ASN A 111 -12.29 -13.04 9.54
C ASN A 111 -11.11 -12.07 9.58
N ARG A 112 -10.34 -11.85 8.49
CA ARG A 112 -9.14 -11.02 8.50
C ARG A 112 -8.96 -10.21 7.22
N GLN A 113 -8.55 -8.94 7.38
CA GLN A 113 -8.25 -8.05 6.26
C GLN A 113 -7.10 -8.55 5.35
N THR A 114 -6.20 -9.38 5.87
CA THR A 114 -5.09 -9.99 5.13
C THR A 114 -5.45 -11.34 4.53
N ASP A 115 -6.65 -11.86 4.77
CA ASP A 115 -7.11 -13.13 4.25
C ASP A 115 -7.37 -13.03 2.73
N PHE A 116 -6.93 -14.03 1.97
CA PHE A 116 -7.19 -14.12 0.53
C PHE A 116 -8.70 -14.15 0.21
N LYS A 117 -9.53 -14.57 1.14
CA LYS A 117 -11.00 -14.58 1.04
C LYS A 117 -11.61 -13.19 0.79
N ARG A 118 -10.87 -12.09 1.08
CA ARG A 118 -11.31 -10.73 0.74
C ARG A 118 -11.46 -10.52 -0.78
N PHE A 119 -10.80 -11.36 -1.58
CA PHE A 119 -10.92 -11.36 -3.03
C PHE A 119 -12.10 -12.21 -3.55
N VAL A 120 -12.91 -12.76 -2.66
CA VAL A 120 -14.11 -13.51 -3.02
C VAL A 120 -15.33 -12.69 -2.60
N LYS A 121 -16.28 -12.52 -3.50
CA LYS A 121 -17.60 -11.97 -3.18
C LYS A 121 -18.69 -12.98 -3.48
N LYS A 122 -19.81 -12.88 -2.74
CA LYS A 122 -21.00 -13.67 -2.94
C LYS A 122 -22.02 -12.82 -3.68
N ASN A 123 -22.48 -13.30 -4.81
CA ASN A 123 -23.55 -12.67 -5.60
C ASN A 123 -24.80 -13.52 -5.56
N SER A 124 -25.95 -12.84 -5.48
CA SER A 124 -27.29 -13.44 -5.52
C SER A 124 -28.11 -12.98 -6.72
N VAL A 125 -27.43 -12.40 -7.74
CA VAL A 125 -28.07 -11.86 -8.95
C VAL A 125 -27.42 -12.49 -10.16
N THR A 126 -28.24 -12.90 -11.12
CA THR A 126 -27.71 -13.44 -12.41
C THR A 126 -27.05 -12.30 -13.22
N PRO A 127 -26.22 -12.63 -14.26
CA PRO A 127 -25.67 -11.62 -15.17
C PRO A 127 -26.74 -10.76 -15.85
N GLU A 128 -27.95 -11.28 -16.01
CA GLU A 128 -29.11 -10.60 -16.60
C GLU A 128 -29.85 -9.68 -15.62
N GLY A 129 -29.40 -9.64 -14.34
CA GLY A 129 -29.96 -8.74 -13.32
C GLY A 129 -31.17 -9.30 -12.55
N GLU A 130 -31.51 -10.58 -12.73
CA GLU A 130 -32.57 -11.24 -12.00
C GLU A 130 -32.04 -11.79 -10.66
N LEU A 131 -32.92 -11.91 -9.66
CA LEU A 131 -32.58 -12.54 -8.38
C LEU A 131 -32.33 -14.04 -8.60
N ALA A 132 -31.10 -14.48 -8.33
CA ALA A 132 -30.74 -15.89 -8.43
C ALA A 132 -31.37 -16.66 -7.28
N GLU A 133 -31.98 -17.82 -7.55
CA GLU A 133 -32.44 -18.78 -6.52
C GLU A 133 -31.27 -19.27 -5.65
N GLN A 134 -30.08 -19.28 -6.21
CA GLN A 134 -28.87 -19.65 -5.50
C GLN A 134 -27.79 -18.57 -5.63
N SER A 135 -27.10 -18.28 -4.53
CA SER A 135 -25.94 -17.40 -4.56
C SER A 135 -24.73 -18.14 -5.11
N PHE A 136 -23.92 -17.43 -5.90
CA PHE A 136 -22.65 -17.94 -6.42
C PHE A 136 -21.46 -17.07 -5.95
N LEU A 137 -20.28 -17.67 -5.97
CA LEU A 137 -19.04 -17.02 -5.58
C LEU A 137 -18.28 -16.56 -6.82
N GLU A 138 -17.72 -15.36 -6.76
CA GLU A 138 -16.85 -14.83 -7.81
C GLU A 138 -15.70 -14.01 -7.25
N LEU A 139 -14.71 -13.70 -8.09
CA LEU A 139 -13.63 -12.80 -7.69
C LEU A 139 -14.15 -11.37 -7.51
N ASN A 140 -13.68 -10.72 -6.46
CA ASN A 140 -13.95 -9.32 -6.17
C ASN A 140 -12.92 -8.43 -6.87
N GLU A 141 -13.13 -8.20 -8.17
CA GLU A 141 -12.24 -7.38 -9.00
C GLU A 141 -12.09 -5.94 -8.48
N ASP A 142 -13.11 -5.40 -7.82
CA ASP A 142 -13.04 -4.05 -7.24
C ASP A 142 -12.04 -3.97 -6.08
N VAL A 143 -11.98 -5.01 -5.24
CA VAL A 143 -10.98 -5.09 -4.17
C VAL A 143 -9.60 -5.26 -4.74
N ILE A 144 -9.44 -6.10 -5.77
CA ILE A 144 -8.16 -6.30 -6.46
C ILE A 144 -7.66 -4.95 -7.01
N ARG A 145 -8.45 -4.26 -7.83
CA ARG A 145 -8.11 -2.94 -8.39
C ARG A 145 -7.80 -1.89 -7.32
N LYS A 146 -8.58 -1.86 -6.22
CA LYS A 146 -8.31 -0.96 -5.09
C LYS A 146 -7.01 -1.25 -4.36
N GLU A 147 -6.52 -2.47 -4.38
CA GLU A 147 -5.23 -2.81 -3.79
C GLU A 147 -4.07 -2.51 -4.74
N GLU A 148 -4.24 -2.70 -6.04
CA GLU A 148 -3.22 -2.49 -7.08
C GLU A 148 -2.68 -1.07 -7.12
N GLN A 149 -3.52 -0.07 -6.87
CA GLN A 149 -3.09 1.33 -6.85
C GLN A 149 -2.04 1.67 -5.79
N TYR A 150 -1.82 0.78 -4.81
CA TYR A 150 -0.81 0.96 -3.76
C TYR A 150 0.47 0.15 -3.99
N ASP A 151 0.57 -0.55 -5.13
CA ASP A 151 1.74 -1.37 -5.42
C ASP A 151 3.00 -0.52 -5.59
N GLY A 152 4.06 -0.94 -4.91
CA GLY A 152 5.33 -0.23 -4.91
C GLY A 152 5.45 0.88 -3.89
N PHE A 153 4.35 1.32 -3.29
CA PHE A 153 4.35 2.42 -2.32
C PHE A 153 4.51 1.91 -0.88
N TYR A 154 5.37 2.59 -0.13
CA TYR A 154 5.54 2.37 1.30
C TYR A 154 5.66 3.72 2.00
N ALA A 155 5.05 3.89 3.15
CA ALA A 155 5.09 5.15 3.87
C ALA A 155 5.44 4.97 5.35
N VAL A 156 6.18 5.93 5.87
CA VAL A 156 6.49 6.07 7.29
C VAL A 156 6.16 7.47 7.79
N CYS A 157 5.88 7.57 9.08
CA CYS A 157 5.84 8.83 9.81
C CYS A 157 6.91 8.83 10.89
N THR A 158 7.54 9.98 11.08
CA THR A 158 8.58 10.19 12.08
C THR A 158 8.48 11.61 12.66
N ASN A 159 9.06 11.85 13.82
CA ASN A 159 9.31 13.17 14.38
C ASN A 159 10.77 13.60 14.24
N LEU A 160 11.59 12.82 13.53
CA LEU A 160 12.98 13.14 13.25
C LEU A 160 13.06 14.16 12.12
N GLU A 161 14.02 15.08 12.23
CA GLU A 161 14.30 16.13 11.25
C GLU A 161 15.42 15.73 10.27
N ASP A 162 15.88 14.48 10.39
CA ASP A 162 16.91 13.91 9.51
C ASP A 162 16.44 13.86 8.04
N ASP A 163 17.40 13.80 7.14
CA ASP A 163 17.15 13.60 5.72
C ASP A 163 16.29 12.37 5.45
N ALA A 164 15.28 12.50 4.59
CA ALA A 164 14.34 11.42 4.30
C ALA A 164 15.03 10.15 3.79
N SER A 165 16.12 10.28 3.02
CA SER A 165 16.87 9.12 2.53
C SER A 165 17.58 8.37 3.66
N ALA A 166 18.06 9.08 4.69
CA ALA A 166 18.65 8.46 5.88
C ALA A 166 17.57 7.71 6.69
N ILE A 167 16.39 8.30 6.87
CA ILE A 167 15.25 7.66 7.55
C ILE A 167 14.81 6.39 6.81
N ILE A 168 14.77 6.42 5.47
CA ILE A 168 14.43 5.26 4.65
C ILE A 168 15.46 4.13 4.88
N GLU A 169 16.76 4.45 4.91
CA GLU A 169 17.81 3.44 5.15
C GLU A 169 17.69 2.82 6.55
N VAL A 170 17.49 3.63 7.58
CA VAL A 170 17.26 3.13 8.95
C VAL A 170 16.03 2.22 9.01
N ASN A 171 14.95 2.60 8.32
CA ASN A 171 13.73 1.79 8.30
C ASN A 171 13.93 0.45 7.57
N LYS A 172 14.74 0.40 6.50
CA LYS A 172 15.08 -0.85 5.80
C LYS A 172 15.78 -1.86 6.71
N GLN A 173 16.73 -1.39 7.56
CA GLN A 173 17.49 -2.26 8.47
C GLN A 173 16.61 -2.97 9.50
N ARG A 174 15.36 -2.52 9.71
CA ARG A 174 14.42 -3.19 10.64
C ARG A 174 13.87 -4.52 10.10
N TRP A 175 14.09 -4.81 8.81
CA TRP A 175 13.54 -5.97 8.11
C TRP A 175 14.63 -6.94 7.65
N GLN A 176 15.87 -6.70 8.03
CA GLN A 176 17.00 -7.61 7.90
C GLN A 176 17.17 -8.39 9.21
#